data_74c59341770c5cb442c9b2bca6749373
#
_entry.id   74c59341770c5cb442c9b2bca6749373
#
_cell.length_a   1.000
_cell.length_b   1.000
_cell.length_c   1.000
_cell.angle_alpha   90.00
_cell.angle_beta   90.00
_cell.angle_gamma   90.00
#
_symmetry.space_group_name_H-M   'P 1'
#
loop_
_entity.id
_entity.type
_entity.pdbx_description
1 polymer ?
#
loop_
_entity_poly.entity_id
_entity_poly.type
_entity_poly.pdbx_seq_one_letter_code
_entity_poly.pdbx_strand_id
1 'polypeptide(L)'
;MKKQNRWKRLLAGLLAGLSLLPAVPQMAQAKEYWPDGVSAASPSAIVMEVNTGTILYEKKIHKQFYPASITKIMTTLLAIENCDMDEIVTFSADAVYNNEGDTSHIARDLDEQLTVEQCLYGIMLESANECAYAIAEHVGQKLGGDYQTFIDLMNSRAKELGCQDTHFNNCNGLPDENHYVSAYDMALISAAAYKNETFRIITGAPSYTIPATNKHDDPYYCHNHHKMIYPWQGDYSHLYDYCTGGKTGFTKVAGSTLVSFAEKDGITLVCVVLNANSPDHYTDTRKLMDYCFENFQALNISENEKSIADDKERNRGLLNNNDVFVRLDKD
;
A
#
# COMPACT_ATOMS: atom_id res chain seq x y z
N MET A 1 65.31 39.27 -25.88
CA MET A 1 65.02 38.08 -25.01
C MET A 1 63.85 38.32 -24.01
N LYS A 2 62.75 38.99 -24.38
CA LYS A 2 61.62 39.25 -23.44
C LYS A 2 60.23 38.73 -23.95
N LYS A 3 60.14 38.06 -25.13
CA LYS A 3 58.87 37.59 -25.70
C LYS A 3 58.57 36.10 -25.42
N GLN A 4 59.54 35.27 -25.05
CA GLN A 4 59.35 33.81 -24.85
C GLN A 4 58.68 33.45 -23.51
N ASN A 5 58.73 34.34 -22.48
CA ASN A 5 58.16 34.03 -21.17
C ASN A 5 56.65 34.33 -21.01
N ARG A 6 56.04 35.04 -21.95
CA ARG A 6 54.59 35.32 -21.89
C ARG A 6 53.72 34.13 -22.31
N TRP A 7 54.19 33.34 -23.28
CA TRP A 7 53.46 32.18 -23.77
C TRP A 7 53.47 30.99 -22.76
N LYS A 8 54.58 30.82 -22.03
CA LYS A 8 54.64 29.81 -20.96
C LYS A 8 53.76 30.10 -19.77
N ARG A 9 53.48 31.34 -19.48
CA ARG A 9 52.51 31.75 -18.40
C ARG A 9 51.07 31.62 -18.85
N LEU A 10 50.74 31.79 -20.11
CA LEU A 10 49.42 31.57 -20.66
C LEU A 10 49.05 30.08 -20.76
N LEU A 11 50.01 29.20 -21.10
CA LEU A 11 49.80 27.76 -21.10
C LEU A 11 49.67 27.18 -19.68
N ALA A 12 50.38 27.72 -18.70
CA ALA A 12 50.25 27.29 -17.31
C ALA A 12 48.89 27.72 -16.69
N GLY A 13 48.34 28.88 -17.11
CA GLY A 13 47.01 29.34 -16.71
C GLY A 13 45.87 28.55 -17.32
N LEU A 14 46.03 28.01 -18.55
CA LEU A 14 45.04 27.16 -19.20
C LEU A 14 44.99 25.74 -18.62
N LEU A 15 46.14 25.20 -18.17
CA LEU A 15 46.19 23.90 -17.50
C LEU A 15 45.69 23.91 -16.08
N ALA A 16 45.76 25.05 -15.36
CA ALA A 16 45.20 25.20 -14.02
C ALA A 16 43.69 25.48 -14.03
N GLY A 17 43.13 25.99 -15.15
CA GLY A 17 41.70 26.21 -15.33
C GLY A 17 40.88 24.96 -15.66
N LEU A 18 41.54 23.86 -16.12
CA LEU A 18 40.83 22.61 -16.45
C LEU A 18 40.63 21.68 -15.25
N SER A 19 41.23 21.97 -14.09
CA SER A 19 41.08 21.15 -12.88
C SER A 19 39.99 21.59 -11.93
N LEU A 20 39.16 22.60 -12.30
CA LEU A 20 38.04 23.09 -11.53
C LEU A 20 36.65 22.82 -12.19
N LEU A 21 36.58 21.82 -13.07
CA LEU A 21 35.26 21.25 -13.38
C LEU A 21 34.77 20.57 -12.11
N PRO A 22 33.58 20.99 -11.57
CA PRO A 22 32.98 20.24 -10.48
C PRO A 22 32.86 18.79 -10.97
N ALA A 23 33.43 17.84 -10.24
CA ALA A 23 33.14 16.43 -10.44
C ALA A 23 31.63 16.32 -10.30
N VAL A 24 30.93 16.22 -11.43
CA VAL A 24 29.53 15.80 -11.43
C VAL A 24 29.56 14.47 -10.69
N PRO A 25 28.87 14.33 -9.54
CA PRO A 25 28.82 13.04 -8.88
C PRO A 25 28.28 12.08 -9.95
N GLN A 26 29.11 11.15 -10.37
CA GLN A 26 28.67 10.02 -11.18
C GLN A 26 27.61 9.36 -10.30
N MET A 27 26.34 9.56 -10.63
CA MET A 27 25.28 8.79 -10.01
C MET A 27 25.68 7.34 -10.25
N ALA A 28 26.04 6.67 -9.16
CA ALA A 28 26.36 5.27 -9.21
C ALA A 28 25.25 4.59 -10.00
N GLN A 29 25.61 3.89 -11.07
CA GLN A 29 24.67 3.09 -11.82
C GLN A 29 24.25 1.90 -10.94
N ALA A 30 23.36 2.16 -9.99
CA ALA A 30 22.77 1.12 -9.14
C ALA A 30 22.09 0.02 -9.98
N LYS A 31 21.86 0.28 -11.25
CA LYS A 31 21.21 -0.66 -12.18
C LYS A 31 22.05 -1.87 -12.58
N GLU A 32 23.36 -1.81 -12.43
CA GLU A 32 24.28 -2.89 -12.85
C GLU A 32 24.24 -4.10 -11.90
N TYR A 33 23.69 -3.92 -10.69
CA TYR A 33 23.56 -4.96 -9.66
C TYR A 33 22.09 -5.36 -9.39
N TRP A 34 21.13 -4.83 -10.16
CA TRP A 34 19.73 -5.19 -9.97
C TRP A 34 19.45 -6.50 -10.72
N PRO A 35 18.74 -7.48 -10.13
CA PRO A 35 18.46 -8.75 -10.80
C PRO A 35 17.72 -8.55 -12.11
N ASP A 36 17.90 -9.48 -13.06
CA ASP A 36 17.16 -9.47 -14.32
C ASP A 36 15.66 -9.40 -14.04
N GLY A 37 15.00 -8.44 -14.70
CA GLY A 37 13.64 -8.04 -14.32
C GLY A 37 12.58 -9.07 -14.71
N VAL A 38 11.62 -9.22 -13.82
CA VAL A 38 10.33 -9.83 -14.11
C VAL A 38 9.42 -8.81 -14.79
N SER A 39 8.47 -9.25 -15.61
CA SER A 39 7.48 -8.34 -16.22
C SER A 39 6.05 -8.68 -15.76
N ALA A 40 5.27 -7.68 -15.34
CA ALA A 40 3.84 -7.80 -15.11
C ALA A 40 3.05 -7.61 -16.40
N ALA A 41 1.96 -8.36 -16.60
CA ALA A 41 0.99 -8.11 -17.66
C ALA A 41 0.15 -6.85 -17.37
N SER A 42 -0.16 -6.61 -16.11
CA SER A 42 -0.96 -5.48 -15.63
C SER A 42 -0.37 -4.13 -16.05
N PRO A 43 -1.20 -3.12 -16.35
CA PRO A 43 -0.77 -1.81 -16.80
C PRO A 43 0.08 -1.02 -15.81
N SER A 44 -0.14 -1.19 -14.51
CA SER A 44 0.65 -0.59 -13.43
C SER A 44 0.80 -1.59 -12.28
N ALA A 45 2.00 -1.67 -11.73
CA ALA A 45 2.29 -2.51 -10.57
C ALA A 45 3.51 -2.01 -9.79
N ILE A 46 3.51 -2.25 -8.48
CA ILE A 46 4.63 -1.98 -7.57
C ILE A 46 4.78 -3.14 -6.58
N VAL A 47 6.01 -3.44 -6.20
CA VAL A 47 6.31 -4.18 -4.97
C VAL A 47 7.21 -3.31 -4.11
N MET A 48 6.77 -3.07 -2.88
CA MET A 48 7.49 -2.26 -1.90
C MET A 48 7.69 -3.08 -0.62
N GLU A 49 8.84 -2.95 0.00
CA GLU A 49 9.06 -3.47 1.35
C GLU A 49 8.44 -2.51 2.38
N VAL A 50 7.58 -3.06 3.24
CA VAL A 50 6.66 -2.29 4.11
C VAL A 50 7.40 -1.45 5.16
N ASN A 51 8.50 -1.97 5.73
CA ASN A 51 9.18 -1.32 6.86
C ASN A 51 10.10 -0.18 6.39
N THR A 52 10.79 -0.38 5.26
CA THR A 52 11.79 0.55 4.74
C THR A 52 11.25 1.48 3.65
N GLY A 53 10.13 1.11 3.00
CA GLY A 53 9.62 1.81 1.83
C GLY A 53 10.45 1.56 0.56
N THR A 54 11.37 0.58 0.58
CA THR A 54 12.20 0.27 -0.59
C THR A 54 11.36 -0.34 -1.70
N ILE A 55 11.45 0.24 -2.91
CA ILE A 55 10.76 -0.27 -4.10
C ILE A 55 11.62 -1.38 -4.71
N LEU A 56 11.07 -2.60 -4.76
CA LEU A 56 11.76 -3.78 -5.32
C LEU A 56 11.33 -4.09 -6.76
N TYR A 57 10.14 -3.64 -7.16
CA TYR A 57 9.63 -3.69 -8.52
C TYR A 57 8.77 -2.48 -8.83
N GLU A 58 8.88 -1.94 -10.04
CA GLU A 58 8.07 -0.81 -10.49
C GLU A 58 7.64 -0.93 -11.96
N LYS A 59 6.39 -0.57 -12.24
CA LYS A 59 5.84 -0.39 -13.59
C LYS A 59 4.80 0.71 -13.58
N LYS A 60 5.11 1.86 -14.19
CA LYS A 60 4.20 3.03 -14.31
C LYS A 60 3.54 3.40 -12.97
N ILE A 61 4.32 3.41 -11.89
CA ILE A 61 3.83 3.51 -10.52
C ILE A 61 3.16 4.85 -10.18
N HIS A 62 3.43 5.92 -10.92
CA HIS A 62 2.83 7.25 -10.76
C HIS A 62 1.66 7.52 -11.70
N LYS A 63 1.28 6.54 -12.55
CA LYS A 63 0.11 6.70 -13.40
C LYS A 63 -1.17 6.54 -12.59
N GLN A 64 -2.10 7.49 -12.75
CA GLN A 64 -3.40 7.49 -12.10
C GLN A 64 -4.37 6.48 -12.74
N PHE A 65 -5.11 5.79 -11.89
CA PHE A 65 -6.15 4.83 -12.24
C PHE A 65 -7.30 4.90 -11.24
N TYR A 66 -8.47 4.44 -11.63
CA TYR A 66 -9.57 4.21 -10.70
C TYR A 66 -9.21 3.06 -9.74
N PRO A 67 -9.30 3.26 -8.42
CA PRO A 67 -8.88 2.26 -7.44
C PRO A 67 -9.89 1.10 -7.27
N ALA A 68 -11.16 1.35 -7.53
CA ALA A 68 -12.23 0.47 -7.05
C ALA A 68 -12.12 0.25 -5.52
N SER A 69 -12.52 -0.91 -5.03
CA SER A 69 -12.61 -1.19 -3.59
C SER A 69 -11.29 -1.28 -2.82
N ILE A 70 -10.12 -1.14 -3.46
CA ILE A 70 -8.87 -0.97 -2.69
C ILE A 70 -8.82 0.37 -1.94
N THR A 71 -9.66 1.34 -2.30
CA THR A 71 -9.97 2.57 -1.53
C THR A 71 -10.25 2.26 -0.05
N LYS A 72 -10.93 1.14 0.22
CA LYS A 72 -11.35 0.73 1.57
C LYS A 72 -10.18 0.44 2.53
N ILE A 73 -8.96 0.31 2.02
CA ILE A 73 -7.75 0.27 2.86
C ILE A 73 -7.59 1.60 3.61
N MET A 74 -7.74 2.74 2.93
CA MET A 74 -7.69 4.06 3.57
C MET A 74 -8.86 4.24 4.55
N THR A 75 -10.06 3.83 4.17
CA THR A 75 -11.25 3.88 5.05
C THR A 75 -11.04 3.07 6.33
N THR A 76 -10.51 1.85 6.21
CA THR A 76 -10.20 0.99 7.35
C THR A 76 -9.10 1.58 8.22
N LEU A 77 -8.02 2.11 7.62
CA LEU A 77 -6.93 2.76 8.35
C LEU A 77 -7.47 3.92 9.20
N LEU A 78 -8.26 4.81 8.61
CA LEU A 78 -8.80 5.97 9.31
C LEU A 78 -9.80 5.59 10.42
N ALA A 79 -10.60 4.54 10.22
CA ALA A 79 -11.46 4.02 11.28
C ALA A 79 -10.64 3.54 12.48
N ILE A 80 -9.57 2.77 12.24
CA ILE A 80 -8.67 2.25 13.29
C ILE A 80 -7.91 3.39 13.99
N GLU A 81 -7.53 4.44 13.26
CA GLU A 81 -6.82 5.59 13.83
C GLU A 81 -7.72 6.51 14.70
N ASN A 82 -9.05 6.45 14.53
CA ASN A 82 -9.97 7.41 15.14
C ASN A 82 -11.04 6.78 16.06
N CYS A 83 -11.20 5.46 16.07
CA CYS A 83 -12.27 4.80 16.82
C CYS A 83 -11.73 3.64 17.68
N ASP A 84 -12.40 3.38 18.78
CA ASP A 84 -12.27 2.11 19.47
C ASP A 84 -13.09 1.02 18.73
N MET A 85 -12.61 -0.22 18.75
CA MET A 85 -13.19 -1.29 17.93
C MET A 85 -14.59 -1.70 18.39
N ASP A 86 -14.98 -1.43 19.63
CA ASP A 86 -16.28 -1.72 20.24
C ASP A 86 -17.29 -0.56 20.14
N GLU A 87 -16.90 0.60 19.58
CA GLU A 87 -17.83 1.68 19.33
C GLU A 87 -18.98 1.23 18.42
N ILE A 88 -20.19 1.71 18.71
CA ILE A 88 -21.39 1.35 17.94
C ILE A 88 -21.58 2.30 16.77
N VAL A 89 -21.59 1.73 15.57
CA VAL A 89 -21.93 2.39 14.31
C VAL A 89 -23.40 2.13 14.02
N THR A 90 -24.21 3.18 13.81
CA THR A 90 -25.61 3.08 13.42
C THR A 90 -25.75 3.42 11.94
N PHE A 91 -26.39 2.54 11.18
CA PHE A 91 -26.56 2.70 9.74
C PHE A 91 -27.64 3.74 9.42
N SER A 92 -27.25 4.81 8.75
CA SER A 92 -28.14 5.85 8.25
C SER A 92 -28.88 5.43 6.98
N ALA A 93 -29.86 6.20 6.57
CA ALA A 93 -30.54 6.02 5.30
C ALA A 93 -29.55 6.17 4.11
N ASP A 94 -28.61 7.11 4.21
CA ASP A 94 -27.60 7.31 3.17
C ASP A 94 -26.66 6.12 3.07
N ALA A 95 -26.20 5.58 4.18
CA ALA A 95 -25.35 4.39 4.19
C ALA A 95 -26.05 3.17 3.55
N VAL A 96 -27.33 3.00 3.79
CA VAL A 96 -28.10 1.83 3.32
C VAL A 96 -28.55 1.98 1.86
N TYR A 97 -29.06 3.15 1.47
CA TYR A 97 -29.80 3.32 0.20
C TYR A 97 -28.99 4.02 -0.89
N ASN A 98 -27.89 4.71 -0.58
CA ASN A 98 -27.06 5.37 -1.59
C ASN A 98 -26.02 4.43 -2.27
N ASN A 99 -26.22 3.12 -2.14
CA ASN A 99 -25.43 2.15 -2.87
C ASN A 99 -26.01 1.97 -4.27
N GLU A 100 -25.20 2.22 -5.30
CA GLU A 100 -25.62 2.10 -6.70
C GLU A 100 -25.75 0.63 -7.11
N GLY A 101 -26.97 0.19 -7.46
CA GLY A 101 -27.25 -1.07 -8.15
C GLY A 101 -26.62 -2.31 -7.51
N ASP A 102 -26.02 -3.18 -8.33
CA ASP A 102 -25.40 -4.45 -7.94
C ASP A 102 -23.99 -4.27 -7.34
N THR A 103 -23.78 -3.28 -6.46
CA THR A 103 -22.50 -3.08 -5.78
C THR A 103 -22.36 -4.01 -4.57
N SER A 104 -21.12 -4.22 -4.10
CA SER A 104 -20.84 -5.12 -2.95
C SER A 104 -21.48 -4.59 -1.67
N HIS A 105 -22.28 -5.42 -0.99
CA HIS A 105 -22.94 -5.12 0.29
C HIS A 105 -23.18 -6.40 1.09
N ILE A 106 -23.46 -6.28 2.36
CA ILE A 106 -23.88 -7.36 3.28
C ILE A 106 -25.31 -7.18 3.79
N ALA A 107 -26.09 -6.36 3.07
CA ALA A 107 -27.53 -6.13 3.29
C ALA A 107 -27.87 -5.67 4.71
N ARG A 108 -27.27 -4.57 5.16
CA ARG A 108 -27.62 -3.94 6.44
C ARG A 108 -28.84 -3.05 6.30
N ASP A 109 -29.61 -2.94 7.38
CA ASP A 109 -30.85 -2.19 7.42
C ASP A 109 -30.68 -0.80 8.06
N LEU A 110 -31.66 0.09 7.78
CA LEU A 110 -31.74 1.39 8.43
C LEU A 110 -31.84 1.23 9.96
N ASP A 111 -31.09 2.04 10.72
CA ASP A 111 -30.96 2.00 12.18
C ASP A 111 -30.39 0.67 12.72
N GLU A 112 -29.80 -0.15 11.86
CA GLU A 112 -29.02 -1.31 12.32
C GLU A 112 -27.75 -0.85 13.02
N GLN A 113 -27.30 -1.63 13.99
CA GLN A 113 -26.14 -1.32 14.82
C GLN A 113 -25.11 -2.45 14.74
N LEU A 114 -23.90 -2.10 14.34
CA LEU A 114 -22.73 -2.96 14.37
C LEU A 114 -21.60 -2.26 15.15
N THR A 115 -20.66 -3.02 15.68
CA THR A 115 -19.42 -2.41 16.18
C THR A 115 -18.52 -1.94 15.01
N VAL A 116 -17.60 -1.01 15.29
CA VAL A 116 -16.56 -0.64 14.32
C VAL A 116 -15.85 -1.87 13.81
N GLU A 117 -15.42 -2.79 14.68
CA GLU A 117 -14.77 -4.04 14.28
C GLU A 117 -15.62 -4.84 13.29
N GLN A 118 -16.89 -5.04 13.56
CA GLN A 118 -17.81 -5.78 12.68
C GLN A 118 -17.95 -5.11 11.31
N CYS A 119 -18.06 -3.77 11.30
CA CYS A 119 -18.06 -3.01 10.05
C CYS A 119 -16.76 -3.19 9.26
N LEU A 120 -15.60 -3.17 9.92
CA LEU A 120 -14.29 -3.33 9.25
C LEU A 120 -14.12 -4.73 8.66
N TYR A 121 -14.61 -5.77 9.30
CA TYR A 121 -14.66 -7.11 8.69
C TYR A 121 -15.58 -7.14 7.47
N GLY A 122 -16.79 -6.54 7.54
CA GLY A 122 -17.65 -6.39 6.36
C GLY A 122 -16.98 -5.64 5.21
N ILE A 123 -16.26 -4.56 5.52
CA ILE A 123 -15.51 -3.74 4.56
C ILE A 123 -14.39 -4.54 3.89
N MET A 124 -13.56 -5.20 4.68
CA MET A 124 -12.33 -5.83 4.14
C MET A 124 -12.61 -7.19 3.51
N LEU A 125 -13.47 -8.01 4.08
CA LEU A 125 -13.75 -9.37 3.59
C LEU A 125 -14.78 -9.36 2.46
N GLU A 126 -15.94 -8.73 2.68
CA GLU A 126 -17.07 -8.71 1.73
C GLU A 126 -17.10 -7.47 0.83
N SER A 127 -16.20 -6.52 1.09
CA SER A 127 -16.18 -5.26 0.35
C SER A 127 -17.44 -4.40 0.53
N ALA A 128 -18.15 -4.54 1.66
CA ALA A 128 -19.43 -3.90 1.95
C ALA A 128 -19.36 -2.36 1.84
N ASN A 129 -20.11 -1.80 0.88
CA ASN A 129 -20.13 -0.35 0.62
C ASN A 129 -20.90 0.40 1.71
N GLU A 130 -22.01 -0.14 2.17
CA GLU A 130 -22.82 0.44 3.24
C GLU A 130 -22.04 0.51 4.56
N CYS A 131 -21.24 -0.52 4.87
CA CYS A 131 -20.34 -0.49 6.03
C CYS A 131 -19.29 0.60 5.91
N ALA A 132 -18.70 0.76 4.72
CA ALA A 132 -17.70 1.81 4.47
C ALA A 132 -18.33 3.21 4.60
N TYR A 133 -19.56 3.40 4.13
CA TYR A 133 -20.28 4.66 4.24
C TYR A 133 -20.63 4.96 5.70
N ALA A 134 -21.20 3.98 6.44
CA ALA A 134 -21.55 4.14 7.84
C ALA A 134 -20.32 4.46 8.72
N ILE A 135 -19.17 3.83 8.46
CA ILE A 135 -17.90 4.17 9.10
C ILE A 135 -17.47 5.60 8.77
N ALA A 136 -17.60 6.03 7.52
CA ALA A 136 -17.24 7.39 7.12
C ALA A 136 -18.09 8.44 7.83
N GLU A 137 -19.41 8.21 7.94
CA GLU A 137 -20.30 9.08 8.72
C GLU A 137 -19.95 9.07 10.21
N HIS A 138 -19.71 7.89 10.80
CA HIS A 138 -19.39 7.73 12.22
C HIS A 138 -18.11 8.50 12.59
N VAL A 139 -17.03 8.31 11.82
CA VAL A 139 -15.76 9.03 12.05
C VAL A 139 -15.94 10.52 11.78
N GLY A 140 -16.61 10.91 10.70
CA GLY A 140 -16.88 12.32 10.40
C GLY A 140 -17.62 13.04 11.52
N GLN A 141 -18.67 12.41 12.07
CA GLN A 141 -19.42 12.94 13.21
C GLN A 141 -18.58 13.02 14.49
N LYS A 142 -17.75 12.01 14.76
CA LYS A 142 -16.83 12.00 15.90
C LYS A 142 -15.81 13.16 15.84
N LEU A 143 -15.44 13.57 14.63
CA LEU A 143 -14.57 14.72 14.38
C LEU A 143 -15.33 16.07 14.35
N GLY A 144 -16.62 16.07 14.64
CA GLY A 144 -17.44 17.28 14.72
C GLY A 144 -18.02 17.76 13.38
N GLY A 145 -18.01 16.92 12.36
CA GLY A 145 -18.57 17.20 11.02
C GLY A 145 -19.51 16.12 10.53
N ASP A 146 -19.31 15.69 9.28
CA ASP A 146 -20.19 14.77 8.55
C ASP A 146 -19.36 13.83 7.62
N TYR A 147 -20.04 13.15 6.70
CA TYR A 147 -19.40 12.31 5.68
C TYR A 147 -18.29 13.05 4.91
N GLN A 148 -18.52 14.34 4.53
CA GLN A 148 -17.50 15.10 3.80
C GLN A 148 -16.25 15.34 4.64
N THR A 149 -16.38 15.53 5.94
CA THR A 149 -15.25 15.63 6.88
C THR A 149 -14.36 14.39 6.82
N PHE A 150 -14.98 13.20 6.68
CA PHE A 150 -14.20 11.97 6.49
C PHE A 150 -13.46 11.94 5.13
N ILE A 151 -14.11 12.37 4.05
CA ILE A 151 -13.44 12.44 2.73
C ILE A 151 -12.27 13.43 2.75
N ASP A 152 -12.43 14.56 3.41
CA ASP A 152 -11.36 15.54 3.59
C ASP A 152 -10.20 14.95 4.43
N LEU A 153 -10.53 14.14 5.45
CA LEU A 153 -9.55 13.41 6.24
C LEU A 153 -8.78 12.37 5.39
N MET A 154 -9.47 11.64 4.49
CA MET A 154 -8.81 10.69 3.57
C MET A 154 -7.74 11.40 2.72
N ASN A 155 -8.07 12.56 2.16
CA ASN A 155 -7.14 13.34 1.33
C ASN A 155 -6.01 13.97 2.16
N SER A 156 -6.31 14.46 3.36
CA SER A 156 -5.29 14.97 4.29
C SER A 156 -4.30 13.87 4.68
N ARG A 157 -4.83 12.70 5.05
CA ARG A 157 -4.00 11.55 5.46
C ARG A 157 -3.15 11.02 4.31
N ALA A 158 -3.69 10.95 3.09
CA ALA A 158 -2.92 10.60 1.90
C ALA A 158 -1.73 11.55 1.70
N LYS A 159 -1.96 12.86 1.82
CA LYS A 159 -0.91 13.88 1.72
C LYS A 159 0.15 13.74 2.83
N GLU A 160 -0.24 13.46 4.06
CA GLU A 160 0.68 13.22 5.18
C GLU A 160 1.57 11.99 4.95
N LEU A 161 1.03 10.95 4.29
CA LEU A 161 1.77 9.75 3.91
C LEU A 161 2.70 9.96 2.71
N GLY A 162 2.68 11.16 2.09
CA GLY A 162 3.52 11.50 0.95
C GLY A 162 2.92 11.19 -0.42
N CYS A 163 1.62 10.88 -0.48
CA CYS A 163 0.92 10.66 -1.75
C CYS A 163 0.86 11.93 -2.60
N GLN A 164 1.08 11.80 -3.90
CA GLN A 164 1.11 12.92 -4.85
C GLN A 164 0.15 12.75 -6.03
N ASP A 165 -0.25 11.53 -6.32
CA ASP A 165 -1.03 11.15 -7.51
C ASP A 165 -2.40 10.55 -7.11
N THR A 166 -2.89 10.85 -5.90
CA THR A 166 -4.11 10.26 -5.32
C THR A 166 -5.07 11.35 -4.89
N HIS A 167 -6.35 11.14 -5.20
CA HIS A 167 -7.46 11.92 -4.66
C HIS A 167 -8.66 11.01 -4.40
N PHE A 168 -9.23 11.12 -3.21
CA PHE A 168 -10.43 10.40 -2.79
C PHE A 168 -11.65 11.30 -2.86
N ASN A 169 -12.72 10.85 -3.50
CA ASN A 169 -14.02 11.52 -3.57
C ASN A 169 -15.15 10.70 -2.91
N ASN A 170 -14.85 9.48 -2.50
CA ASN A 170 -15.73 8.61 -1.71
C ASN A 170 -14.92 7.61 -0.88
N CYS A 171 -15.60 6.98 0.09
CA CYS A 171 -14.96 6.05 1.03
C CYS A 171 -14.91 4.58 0.57
N ASN A 172 -15.54 4.25 -0.56
CA ASN A 172 -15.76 2.86 -0.96
C ASN A 172 -15.15 2.46 -2.30
N GLY A 173 -14.76 3.43 -3.14
CA GLY A 173 -14.11 3.21 -4.43
C GLY A 173 -15.07 3.11 -5.62
N LEU A 174 -16.31 3.56 -5.48
CA LEU A 174 -17.21 3.71 -6.62
C LEU A 174 -16.63 4.70 -7.64
N PRO A 175 -16.89 4.51 -8.93
CA PRO A 175 -16.31 5.35 -9.98
C PRO A 175 -16.75 6.82 -9.86
N ASP A 176 -15.76 7.70 -9.84
CA ASP A 176 -15.93 9.15 -9.94
C ASP A 176 -14.69 9.72 -10.64
N GLU A 177 -14.85 10.72 -11.50
CA GLU A 177 -13.73 11.29 -12.28
C GLU A 177 -12.63 11.91 -11.41
N ASN A 178 -12.99 12.34 -10.18
CA ASN A 178 -12.09 12.91 -9.20
C ASN A 178 -11.61 11.86 -8.16
N HIS A 179 -11.90 10.57 -8.39
CA HIS A 179 -11.51 9.49 -7.50
C HIS A 179 -10.46 8.60 -8.19
N TYR A 180 -9.20 8.83 -7.89
CA TYR A 180 -8.08 8.15 -8.54
C TYR A 180 -6.91 7.93 -7.58
N VAL A 181 -6.09 6.95 -7.88
CA VAL A 181 -4.87 6.60 -7.16
C VAL A 181 -3.74 6.23 -8.11
N SER A 182 -2.50 6.29 -7.63
CA SER A 182 -1.36 5.63 -8.25
C SER A 182 -0.97 4.35 -7.50
N ALA A 183 -0.23 3.44 -8.14
CA ALA A 183 0.27 2.25 -7.48
C ALA A 183 1.25 2.59 -6.36
N TYR A 184 2.07 3.63 -6.55
CA TYR A 184 3.01 4.12 -5.55
C TYR A 184 2.28 4.64 -4.30
N ASP A 185 1.29 5.51 -4.49
CA ASP A 185 0.53 6.07 -3.37
C ASP A 185 -0.27 5.00 -2.62
N MET A 186 -0.87 4.05 -3.36
CA MET A 186 -1.55 2.93 -2.71
C MET A 186 -0.60 2.02 -1.93
N ALA A 187 0.66 1.86 -2.38
CA ALA A 187 1.66 1.14 -1.60
C ALA A 187 2.03 1.89 -0.31
N LEU A 188 2.16 3.22 -0.33
CA LEU A 188 2.39 4.04 0.86
C LEU A 188 1.24 3.91 1.87
N ILE A 189 0.00 4.07 1.40
CA ILE A 189 -1.21 3.95 2.22
C ILE A 189 -1.31 2.55 2.82
N SER A 190 -1.08 1.53 1.98
CA SER A 190 -1.16 0.13 2.39
C SER A 190 -0.06 -0.24 3.40
N ALA A 191 1.16 0.25 3.20
CA ALA A 191 2.27 0.05 4.14
C ALA A 191 1.97 0.72 5.50
N ALA A 192 1.38 1.92 5.50
CA ALA A 192 0.95 2.59 6.73
C ALA A 192 -0.13 1.78 7.46
N ALA A 193 -1.15 1.29 6.72
CA ALA A 193 -2.20 0.45 7.28
C ALA A 193 -1.65 -0.86 7.87
N TYR A 194 -0.73 -1.51 7.17
CA TYR A 194 -0.16 -2.80 7.59
C TYR A 194 0.71 -2.72 8.86
N LYS A 195 1.22 -1.53 9.23
CA LYS A 195 1.91 -1.31 10.50
C LYS A 195 0.98 -1.45 11.71
N ASN A 196 -0.33 -1.32 11.52
CA ASN A 196 -1.32 -1.51 12.56
C ASN A 196 -1.71 -3.00 12.70
N GLU A 197 -1.62 -3.54 13.93
CA GLU A 197 -1.91 -4.95 14.21
C GLU A 197 -3.38 -5.30 13.93
N THR A 198 -4.31 -4.44 14.32
CA THR A 198 -5.75 -4.64 14.06
C THR A 198 -6.02 -4.74 12.56
N PHE A 199 -5.38 -3.89 11.75
CA PHE A 199 -5.49 -3.98 10.30
C PHE A 199 -5.00 -5.32 9.77
N ARG A 200 -3.83 -5.81 10.24
CA ARG A 200 -3.28 -7.11 9.82
C ARG A 200 -4.22 -8.26 10.16
N ILE A 201 -4.77 -8.26 11.37
CA ILE A 201 -5.72 -9.29 11.83
C ILE A 201 -6.96 -9.31 10.92
N ILE A 202 -7.57 -8.15 10.68
CA ILE A 202 -8.81 -8.05 9.89
C ILE A 202 -8.56 -8.45 8.43
N THR A 203 -7.53 -7.89 7.78
CA THR A 203 -7.28 -8.12 6.35
C THR A 203 -6.79 -9.53 6.05
N GLY A 204 -6.14 -10.19 7.02
CA GLY A 204 -5.65 -11.58 6.91
C GLY A 204 -6.66 -12.65 7.32
N ALA A 205 -7.80 -12.26 7.91
CA ALA A 205 -8.80 -13.24 8.33
C ALA A 205 -9.45 -13.94 7.12
N PRO A 206 -9.54 -15.27 7.11
CA PRO A 206 -10.21 -16.01 6.03
C PRO A 206 -11.73 -15.83 6.09
N SER A 207 -12.30 -15.64 7.27
CA SER A 207 -13.73 -15.43 7.51
C SER A 207 -13.96 -14.73 8.85
N TYR A 208 -15.14 -14.17 9.01
CA TYR A 208 -15.63 -13.58 10.28
C TYR A 208 -17.13 -13.77 10.39
N THR A 209 -17.63 -13.92 11.60
CA THR A 209 -19.08 -14.03 11.85
C THR A 209 -19.56 -12.78 12.57
N ILE A 210 -20.38 -11.98 11.89
CA ILE A 210 -21.14 -10.91 12.53
C ILE A 210 -22.32 -11.58 13.26
N PRO A 211 -22.44 -11.43 14.58
CA PRO A 211 -23.52 -12.05 15.34
C PRO A 211 -24.87 -11.41 14.98
N ALA A 212 -25.97 -11.92 15.59
CA ALA A 212 -27.27 -11.28 15.55
C ALA A 212 -27.18 -9.79 15.96
N THR A 213 -27.96 -8.95 15.30
CA THR A 213 -27.99 -7.50 15.54
C THR A 213 -29.33 -7.06 16.09
N ASN A 214 -29.57 -5.77 16.26
CA ASN A 214 -30.87 -5.22 16.60
C ASN A 214 -31.89 -5.32 15.45
N LYS A 215 -31.54 -5.78 14.27
CA LYS A 215 -32.40 -5.92 13.09
C LYS A 215 -32.47 -7.35 12.53
N HIS A 216 -31.43 -8.16 12.75
CA HIS A 216 -31.31 -9.52 12.23
C HIS A 216 -31.10 -10.49 13.38
N ASP A 217 -31.94 -11.52 13.49
CA ASP A 217 -31.81 -12.58 14.50
C ASP A 217 -30.72 -13.60 14.13
N ASP A 218 -30.44 -13.76 12.83
CA ASP A 218 -29.43 -14.69 12.30
C ASP A 218 -28.07 -14.02 12.13
N PRO A 219 -26.95 -14.72 12.41
CA PRO A 219 -25.62 -14.21 12.16
C PRO A 219 -25.33 -14.11 10.65
N TYR A 220 -24.46 -13.17 10.29
CA TYR A 220 -23.94 -13.04 8.92
C TYR A 220 -22.51 -13.57 8.84
N TYR A 221 -22.23 -14.42 7.85
CA TYR A 221 -20.93 -15.03 7.65
C TYR A 221 -20.15 -14.31 6.55
N CYS A 222 -19.15 -13.53 6.92
CA CYS A 222 -18.22 -12.90 6.00
C CYS A 222 -17.14 -13.88 5.54
N HIS A 223 -16.80 -13.87 4.25
CA HIS A 223 -15.70 -14.63 3.68
C HIS A 223 -14.73 -13.70 2.94
N ASN A 224 -13.44 -13.97 3.07
CA ASN A 224 -12.45 -13.14 2.41
C ASN A 224 -12.45 -13.40 0.90
N HIS A 225 -12.73 -12.37 0.12
CA HIS A 225 -12.72 -12.45 -1.35
C HIS A 225 -11.31 -12.43 -1.97
N HIS A 226 -10.27 -12.28 -1.14
CA HIS A 226 -8.89 -12.31 -1.60
C HIS A 226 -8.43 -13.76 -1.80
N LYS A 227 -8.43 -14.22 -3.04
CA LYS A 227 -8.19 -15.63 -3.38
C LYS A 227 -6.79 -16.15 -3.02
N MET A 228 -5.84 -15.28 -2.74
CA MET A 228 -4.52 -15.70 -2.24
C MET A 228 -4.55 -16.09 -0.76
N ILE A 229 -5.64 -15.76 -0.03
CA ILE A 229 -5.84 -16.06 1.39
C ILE A 229 -6.89 -17.16 1.57
N TYR A 230 -8.00 -17.04 0.85
CA TYR A 230 -9.16 -17.92 0.99
C TYR A 230 -9.60 -18.51 -0.35
N PRO A 231 -9.76 -19.85 -0.46
CA PRO A 231 -10.14 -20.53 -1.69
C PRO A 231 -11.63 -20.29 -1.99
N TRP A 232 -11.94 -19.28 -2.76
CA TRP A 232 -13.31 -18.94 -3.11
C TRP A 232 -13.95 -20.05 -3.92
N GLN A 233 -15.10 -20.57 -3.44
CA GLN A 233 -15.87 -21.66 -4.08
C GLN A 233 -15.01 -22.91 -4.42
N GLY A 234 -13.98 -23.20 -3.62
CA GLY A 234 -13.11 -24.36 -3.82
C GLY A 234 -12.03 -24.17 -4.89
N ASP A 235 -11.82 -22.94 -5.40
CA ASP A 235 -10.71 -22.61 -6.29
C ASP A 235 -9.44 -22.31 -5.47
N TYR A 236 -8.54 -23.27 -5.41
CA TYR A 236 -7.26 -23.20 -4.70
C TYR A 236 -6.11 -22.67 -5.57
N SER A 237 -6.34 -22.38 -6.86
CA SER A 237 -5.28 -22.07 -7.83
C SER A 237 -4.51 -20.80 -7.50
N HIS A 238 -5.12 -19.89 -6.73
CA HIS A 238 -4.54 -18.60 -6.37
C HIS A 238 -3.98 -18.55 -4.95
N LEU A 239 -4.21 -19.58 -4.10
CA LEU A 239 -3.65 -19.56 -2.74
C LEU A 239 -2.13 -19.35 -2.77
N TYR A 240 -1.64 -18.52 -1.86
CA TYR A 240 -0.23 -18.19 -1.74
C TYR A 240 0.19 -18.23 -0.27
N ASP A 241 1.01 -19.21 0.09
CA ASP A 241 1.34 -19.54 1.48
C ASP A 241 1.95 -18.38 2.27
N TYR A 242 2.59 -17.44 1.57
CA TYR A 242 3.18 -16.27 2.20
C TYR A 242 2.22 -15.08 2.31
N CYS A 243 1.02 -15.15 1.70
CA CYS A 243 0.06 -14.05 1.71
C CYS A 243 -0.56 -13.89 3.10
N THR A 244 -0.44 -12.70 3.67
CA THR A 244 -0.88 -12.37 5.02
C THR A 244 -2.07 -11.42 5.07
N GLY A 245 -2.50 -10.89 3.93
CA GLY A 245 -3.62 -9.96 3.86
C GLY A 245 -3.74 -9.28 2.50
N GLY A 246 -4.75 -8.43 2.38
CA GLY A 246 -4.92 -7.62 1.20
C GLY A 246 -6.35 -7.16 0.95
N LYS A 247 -6.58 -6.55 -0.21
CA LYS A 247 -7.90 -6.10 -0.66
C LYS A 247 -8.02 -6.21 -2.15
N THR A 248 -9.13 -6.79 -2.61
CA THR A 248 -9.52 -6.83 -4.02
C THR A 248 -10.37 -5.62 -4.40
N GLY A 249 -10.33 -5.23 -5.66
CA GLY A 249 -11.23 -4.24 -6.22
C GLY A 249 -11.56 -4.52 -7.67
N PHE A 250 -12.77 -4.20 -8.07
CA PHE A 250 -13.23 -4.27 -9.45
C PHE A 250 -14.36 -3.28 -9.74
N THR A 251 -14.24 -2.57 -10.83
CA THR A 251 -15.33 -1.91 -11.53
C THR A 251 -15.07 -2.00 -13.02
N LYS A 252 -16.07 -1.78 -13.86
CA LYS A 252 -15.89 -1.83 -15.32
C LYS A 252 -14.83 -0.85 -15.83
N VAL A 253 -14.69 0.32 -15.19
CA VAL A 253 -13.72 1.35 -15.59
C VAL A 253 -12.35 1.16 -14.94
N ALA A 254 -12.30 0.60 -13.73
CA ALA A 254 -11.05 0.31 -13.04
C ALA A 254 -10.34 -0.94 -13.56
N GLY A 255 -11.08 -1.91 -14.12
CA GLY A 255 -10.58 -3.25 -14.27
C GLY A 255 -10.39 -3.93 -12.90
N SER A 256 -9.59 -4.99 -12.86
CA SER A 256 -9.22 -5.62 -11.59
C SER A 256 -8.08 -4.86 -10.92
N THR A 257 -8.23 -4.57 -9.63
CA THR A 257 -7.21 -3.99 -8.77
C THR A 257 -6.96 -4.92 -7.58
N LEU A 258 -5.71 -4.98 -7.14
CA LEU A 258 -5.33 -5.86 -6.03
C LEU A 258 -4.23 -5.21 -5.21
N VAL A 259 -4.42 -5.24 -3.90
CA VAL A 259 -3.35 -5.04 -2.92
C VAL A 259 -3.17 -6.35 -2.17
N SER A 260 -1.95 -6.84 -2.07
CA SER A 260 -1.61 -8.04 -1.30
C SER A 260 -0.39 -7.79 -0.45
N PHE A 261 -0.42 -8.33 0.76
CA PHE A 261 0.74 -8.36 1.65
C PHE A 261 1.27 -9.78 1.72
N ALA A 262 2.59 -9.92 1.84
CA ALA A 262 3.21 -11.22 2.02
C ALA A 262 4.45 -11.11 2.92
N GLU A 263 4.67 -12.14 3.73
CA GLU A 263 5.81 -12.23 4.63
C GLU A 263 6.60 -13.51 4.40
N LYS A 264 7.91 -13.38 4.25
CA LYS A 264 8.84 -14.50 4.13
C LYS A 264 10.24 -14.08 4.54
N ASP A 265 10.91 -14.92 5.32
CA ASP A 265 12.33 -14.77 5.70
C ASP A 265 12.68 -13.37 6.27
N GLY A 266 11.78 -12.79 7.04
CA GLY A 266 11.96 -11.47 7.66
C GLY A 266 11.70 -10.26 6.74
N ILE A 267 11.25 -10.50 5.49
CA ILE A 267 10.82 -9.46 4.56
C ILE A 267 9.31 -9.38 4.57
N THR A 268 8.77 -8.16 4.67
CA THR A 268 7.33 -7.88 4.53
C THR A 268 7.09 -7.07 3.26
N LEU A 269 6.37 -7.64 2.31
CA LEU A 269 6.07 -7.01 1.03
C LEU A 269 4.64 -6.52 0.94
N VAL A 270 4.44 -5.38 0.28
CA VAL A 270 3.16 -4.98 -0.31
C VAL A 270 3.28 -4.95 -1.82
N CYS A 271 2.38 -5.64 -2.50
CA CYS A 271 2.22 -5.58 -3.95
C CYS A 271 0.91 -4.88 -4.29
N VAL A 272 0.97 -3.88 -5.15
CA VAL A 272 -0.21 -3.19 -5.69
C VAL A 272 -0.25 -3.39 -7.20
N VAL A 273 -1.39 -3.86 -7.70
CA VAL A 273 -1.66 -4.06 -9.12
C VAL A 273 -2.91 -3.27 -9.51
N LEU A 274 -2.81 -2.42 -10.55
CA LEU A 274 -3.90 -1.59 -11.02
C LEU A 274 -4.27 -1.86 -12.47
N ASN A 275 -5.57 -1.78 -12.76
CA ASN A 275 -6.18 -1.87 -14.08
C ASN A 275 -5.82 -3.17 -14.83
N ALA A 276 -5.76 -4.27 -14.11
CA ALA A 276 -5.48 -5.57 -14.68
C ALA A 276 -6.72 -6.23 -15.31
N ASN A 277 -6.49 -7.18 -16.21
CA ASN A 277 -7.50 -8.13 -16.58
C ASN A 277 -7.56 -9.26 -15.53
N SER A 278 -8.73 -9.86 -15.30
CA SER A 278 -8.82 -11.05 -14.47
C SER A 278 -8.43 -12.29 -15.30
N PRO A 279 -7.58 -13.21 -14.80
CA PRO A 279 -7.02 -13.29 -13.45
C PRO A 279 -5.60 -12.71 -13.30
N ASP A 280 -5.11 -11.90 -14.26
CA ASP A 280 -3.71 -11.40 -14.32
C ASP A 280 -3.28 -10.70 -13.03
N HIS A 281 -4.21 -10.02 -12.31
CA HIS A 281 -3.90 -9.38 -11.05
C HIS A 281 -3.36 -10.35 -9.99
N TYR A 282 -3.85 -11.60 -9.92
CA TYR A 282 -3.30 -12.62 -9.02
C TYR A 282 -2.00 -13.21 -9.55
N THR A 283 -1.95 -13.50 -10.85
CA THR A 283 -0.77 -14.10 -11.50
C THR A 283 0.43 -13.16 -11.42
N ASP A 284 0.24 -11.88 -11.71
CA ASP A 284 1.28 -10.87 -11.60
C ASP A 284 1.72 -10.70 -10.14
N THR A 285 0.77 -10.58 -9.19
CA THR A 285 1.10 -10.43 -7.78
C THR A 285 2.00 -11.56 -7.28
N ARG A 286 1.62 -12.83 -7.52
CA ARG A 286 2.43 -14.00 -7.15
C ARG A 286 3.83 -13.93 -7.78
N LYS A 287 3.89 -13.74 -9.09
CA LYS A 287 5.13 -13.69 -9.85
C LYS A 287 6.08 -12.59 -9.36
N LEU A 288 5.53 -11.42 -9.04
CA LEU A 288 6.32 -10.28 -8.56
C LEU A 288 6.82 -10.51 -7.13
N MET A 289 5.99 -11.09 -6.25
CA MET A 289 6.38 -11.40 -4.88
C MET A 289 7.42 -12.52 -4.85
N ASP A 290 7.24 -13.60 -5.64
CA ASP A 290 8.22 -14.67 -5.77
C ASP A 290 9.58 -14.12 -6.23
N TYR A 291 9.58 -13.29 -7.29
CA TYR A 291 10.79 -12.61 -7.75
C TYR A 291 11.46 -11.81 -6.63
N CYS A 292 10.69 -11.08 -5.83
CA CYS A 292 11.27 -10.29 -4.75
C CYS A 292 11.86 -11.18 -3.64
N PHE A 293 11.16 -12.22 -3.21
CA PHE A 293 11.65 -13.15 -2.18
C PHE A 293 12.84 -13.99 -2.65
N GLU A 294 12.98 -14.25 -3.95
CA GLU A 294 14.10 -15.00 -4.51
C GLU A 294 15.35 -14.17 -4.67
N ASN A 295 15.23 -12.86 -4.87
CA ASN A 295 16.32 -12.00 -5.26
C ASN A 295 16.76 -10.96 -4.21
N PHE A 296 15.97 -10.77 -3.14
CA PHE A 296 16.26 -9.79 -2.09
C PHE A 296 16.19 -10.42 -0.71
N GLN A 297 16.96 -9.87 0.22
CA GLN A 297 16.90 -10.22 1.63
C GLN A 297 17.06 -8.98 2.51
N ALA A 298 16.50 -9.04 3.73
CA ALA A 298 16.73 -8.04 4.75
C ALA A 298 18.11 -8.28 5.41
N LEU A 299 18.96 -7.24 5.45
CA LEU A 299 20.21 -7.27 6.20
C LEU A 299 20.14 -6.27 7.33
N ASN A 300 20.38 -6.75 8.56
CA ASN A 300 20.58 -5.88 9.70
C ASN A 300 22.03 -5.37 9.71
N ILE A 301 22.22 -4.10 9.30
CA ILE A 301 23.56 -3.50 9.22
C ILE A 301 24.20 -3.41 10.60
N SER A 302 23.43 -3.12 11.66
CA SER A 302 23.97 -2.97 13.03
C SER A 302 24.55 -4.26 13.59
N GLU A 303 24.05 -5.42 13.16
CA GLU A 303 24.60 -6.73 13.57
C GLU A 303 25.85 -7.10 12.78
N ASN A 304 25.98 -6.61 11.57
CA ASN A 304 27.14 -6.89 10.70
C ASN A 304 28.32 -5.94 10.92
N GLU A 305 28.10 -4.78 11.57
CA GLU A 305 29.14 -3.81 11.93
C GLU A 305 29.88 -4.11 13.24
N LYS A 306 30.02 -5.36 13.65
CA LYS A 306 30.70 -5.76 14.90
C LYS A 306 32.18 -5.31 15.03
N SER A 307 32.75 -4.73 13.97
CA SER A 307 34.15 -4.27 13.94
C SER A 307 34.34 -2.77 14.22
N ILE A 308 33.27 -1.97 14.40
CA ILE A 308 33.35 -0.51 14.58
C ILE A 308 32.99 -0.09 16.03
N ALA A 309 32.96 -1.03 16.95
CA ALA A 309 32.49 -0.82 18.33
C ALA A 309 33.34 0.13 19.19
N ASP A 310 34.51 0.57 18.73
CA ASP A 310 35.43 1.43 19.52
C ASP A 310 35.36 2.94 19.20
N ASP A 311 34.53 3.38 18.25
CA ASP A 311 34.44 4.79 17.84
C ASP A 311 33.14 5.44 18.34
N LYS A 312 33.13 5.87 19.59
CA LYS A 312 31.99 6.48 20.27
C LYS A 312 31.45 7.77 19.61
N GLU A 313 32.18 8.39 18.72
CA GLU A 313 31.76 9.61 18.02
C GLU A 313 31.00 9.34 16.72
N ARG A 314 31.22 8.21 16.05
CA ARG A 314 30.51 7.81 14.82
C ARG A 314 29.08 7.31 15.05
N ASN A 315 28.79 6.80 16.24
CA ASN A 315 27.49 6.20 16.58
C ASN A 315 26.33 7.18 16.80
N ARG A 316 26.52 8.48 16.71
CA ARG A 316 25.45 9.47 16.92
C ARG A 316 24.59 9.77 15.69
N GLY A 317 24.97 9.31 14.50
CA GLY A 317 24.29 9.63 13.24
C GLY A 317 23.56 8.47 12.57
N LEU A 318 23.77 7.22 12.99
CA LEU A 318 23.33 6.01 12.26
C LEU A 318 22.21 5.20 12.97
N LEU A 319 21.64 5.71 14.04
CA LEU A 319 20.88 4.88 14.98
C LEU A 319 19.41 4.63 14.66
N ASN A 320 18.85 4.95 13.49
CA ASN A 320 17.41 4.79 13.29
C ASN A 320 16.93 4.13 11.98
N ASN A 321 17.80 3.55 11.16
CA ASN A 321 17.38 2.74 10.01
C ASN A 321 18.21 1.47 9.96
N ASN A 322 17.71 0.41 10.58
CA ASN A 322 18.45 -0.84 10.71
C ASN A 322 18.37 -1.76 9.50
N ASP A 323 17.47 -1.48 8.54
CA ASP A 323 17.20 -2.41 7.48
C ASP A 323 17.58 -1.81 6.12
N VAL A 324 18.58 -2.39 5.49
CA VAL A 324 18.94 -2.11 4.10
C VAL A 324 18.83 -3.39 3.30
N PHE A 325 18.08 -3.36 2.20
CA PHE A 325 18.00 -4.48 1.29
C PHE A 325 19.24 -4.51 0.39
N VAL A 326 19.91 -5.64 0.39
CA VAL A 326 21.05 -5.89 -0.50
C VAL A 326 20.76 -7.18 -1.26
N ARG A 327 21.01 -7.14 -2.57
CA ARG A 327 21.03 -8.34 -3.39
C ARG A 327 22.15 -9.27 -2.88
N LEU A 328 21.83 -10.55 -2.72
CA LEU A 328 22.83 -11.61 -2.69
C LEU A 328 22.95 -12.19 -4.10
N ASP A 329 24.17 -12.15 -4.64
CA ASP A 329 24.50 -13.07 -5.70
C ASP A 329 24.51 -14.47 -5.09
N LYS A 330 23.66 -15.34 -5.64
CA LYS A 330 23.74 -16.78 -5.36
C LYS A 330 24.87 -17.30 -6.24
N ASP A 331 26.12 -17.30 -5.74
CA ASP A 331 27.19 -18.15 -6.24
C ASP A 331 27.11 -19.53 -5.58
#